data_3dbec3e663f69f6306ef4ad40850977e
#
_entry.id   3dbec3e663f69f6306ef4ad40850977e
#
_cell.length_a   1.000
_cell.length_b   1.000
_cell.length_c   1.000
_cell.angle_alpha   90.00
_cell.angle_beta   90.00
_cell.angle_gamma   90.00
#
_symmetry.space_group_name_H-M   'P 1'
#
loop_
_entity.id
_entity.type
_entity.pdbx_description
1 polymer ?
#
loop_
_entity_poly.entity_id
_entity_poly.type
_entity_poly.pdbx_seq_one_letter_code
_entity_poly.pdbx_strand_id
1 'polypeptide(L)'
;MNGCGCTGKQLRPVDEAIAELLSRVPAPPPVERVALGDALGRVLAEPLLAPFDVPAWDNSAMDGYALRAADLPAAGGSLPLGGRIAAGDPAQQALAAGHAVRIFTGAPLPPGADSVVAQEQCRVEEGRVWLPPVSGGEHVRRRGEEVAAGTPVLATGKRLRAQELGLLASFGVARVAVYRRLRVGLLSSGNELREPGEALQPGQVYNANRYSLAAVLRGLGMEVHDYEIMADELAASRDALSLAASEWDLLI
;
A
#
# COMPACT_ATOMS: atom_id res chain seq x y z
N MET A 1 -53.62 -12.06 19.51
CA MET A 1 -52.39 -12.58 18.87
C MET A 1 -52.45 -12.13 17.41
N ASN A 2 -51.94 -10.95 17.12
CA ASN A 2 -51.84 -10.46 15.75
C ASN A 2 -50.51 -10.99 15.18
N GLY A 3 -50.63 -11.90 14.22
CA GLY A 3 -49.46 -12.50 13.58
C GLY A 3 -48.56 -11.48 12.93
N CYS A 4 -47.26 -11.65 13.11
CA CYS A 4 -46.22 -10.96 12.39
C CYS A 4 -46.53 -11.00 10.88
N GLY A 5 -46.59 -9.86 10.22
CA GLY A 5 -46.98 -9.68 8.82
C GLY A 5 -46.05 -10.30 7.75
N CYS A 6 -45.47 -11.44 8.01
CA CYS A 6 -44.60 -12.19 7.11
C CYS A 6 -45.36 -13.11 6.13
N THR A 7 -46.62 -12.79 5.82
CA THR A 7 -47.38 -13.54 4.83
C THR A 7 -47.10 -13.06 3.41
N GLY A 8 -46.41 -13.90 2.64
CA GLY A 8 -46.50 -13.88 1.17
C GLY A 8 -45.39 -13.12 0.39
N LYS A 9 -44.35 -12.59 1.01
CA LYS A 9 -43.19 -12.10 0.23
C LYS A 9 -42.23 -13.26 -0.01
N GLN A 10 -42.02 -13.56 -1.27
CA GLN A 10 -41.01 -14.52 -1.71
C GLN A 10 -39.67 -14.09 -1.14
N LEU A 11 -39.03 -14.96 -0.34
CA LEU A 11 -37.71 -14.70 0.23
C LEU A 11 -36.73 -14.52 -0.94
N ARG A 12 -35.95 -13.46 -0.88
CA ARG A 12 -34.88 -13.22 -1.88
C ARG A 12 -33.65 -14.05 -1.55
N PRO A 13 -32.97 -14.64 -2.53
CA PRO A 13 -31.63 -15.18 -2.34
C PRO A 13 -30.68 -14.09 -1.84
N VAL A 14 -29.72 -14.49 -0.99
CA VAL A 14 -28.75 -13.55 -0.38
C VAL A 14 -27.94 -12.83 -1.44
N ASP A 15 -27.51 -13.52 -2.49
CA ASP A 15 -26.71 -12.94 -3.57
C ASP A 15 -27.47 -11.85 -4.33
N GLU A 16 -28.78 -12.04 -4.57
CA GLU A 16 -29.63 -11.02 -5.18
C GLU A 16 -29.80 -9.77 -4.29
N ALA A 17 -29.94 -9.99 -2.98
CA ALA A 17 -30.02 -8.89 -2.02
C ALA A 17 -28.70 -8.10 -1.96
N ILE A 18 -27.55 -8.78 -1.97
CA ILE A 18 -26.24 -8.14 -2.03
C ILE A 18 -26.09 -7.35 -3.33
N ALA A 19 -26.43 -7.94 -4.48
CA ALA A 19 -26.35 -7.26 -5.77
C ALA A 19 -27.22 -6.00 -5.82
N GLU A 20 -28.45 -6.05 -5.26
CA GLU A 20 -29.32 -4.89 -5.15
C GLU A 20 -28.73 -3.80 -4.26
N LEU A 21 -28.19 -4.14 -3.09
CA LEU A 21 -27.52 -3.19 -2.20
C LEU A 21 -26.34 -2.52 -2.89
N LEU A 22 -25.47 -3.30 -3.54
CA LEU A 22 -24.30 -2.78 -4.27
C LEU A 22 -24.70 -1.86 -5.42
N SER A 23 -25.81 -2.13 -6.11
CA SER A 23 -26.32 -1.27 -7.20
C SER A 23 -26.80 0.11 -6.72
N ARG A 24 -27.07 0.24 -5.44
CA ARG A 24 -27.54 1.49 -4.80
C ARG A 24 -26.45 2.26 -4.07
N VAL A 25 -25.21 1.74 -4.06
CA VAL A 25 -24.08 2.43 -3.42
C VAL A 25 -23.88 3.78 -4.13
N PRO A 26 -23.92 4.91 -3.40
CA PRO A 26 -23.70 6.21 -4.00
C PRO A 26 -22.26 6.41 -4.47
N ALA A 27 -21.99 7.57 -5.06
CA ALA A 27 -20.62 7.96 -5.40
C ALA A 27 -19.69 7.87 -4.17
N PRO A 28 -18.38 7.59 -4.39
CA PRO A 28 -17.42 7.55 -3.30
C PRO A 28 -17.41 8.82 -2.45
N PRO A 29 -17.03 8.73 -1.16
CA PRO A 29 -16.88 9.90 -0.30
C PRO A 29 -15.88 10.91 -0.88
N PRO A 30 -15.89 12.18 -0.42
CA PRO A 30 -14.92 13.18 -0.84
C PRO A 30 -13.47 12.73 -0.66
N VAL A 31 -12.59 13.23 -1.52
CA VAL A 31 -11.15 12.98 -1.47
C VAL A 31 -10.49 13.93 -0.49
N GLU A 32 -9.55 13.40 0.28
CA GLU A 32 -8.67 14.19 1.15
C GLU A 32 -7.20 13.76 0.97
N ARG A 33 -6.25 14.64 1.31
CA ARG A 33 -4.83 14.34 1.26
C ARG A 33 -4.27 14.16 2.67
N VAL A 34 -3.81 12.96 2.96
CA VAL A 34 -3.23 12.59 4.26
C VAL A 34 -1.72 12.37 4.15
N ALA A 35 -1.00 12.49 5.26
CA ALA A 35 0.39 12.08 5.31
C ALA A 35 0.49 10.55 5.08
N LEU A 36 1.58 10.09 4.47
CA LEU A 36 1.77 8.66 4.17
C LEU A 36 1.65 7.79 5.42
N GLY A 37 2.16 8.26 6.57
CA GLY A 37 2.07 7.55 7.85
C GLY A 37 0.63 7.34 8.36
N ASP A 38 -0.30 8.21 7.95
CA ASP A 38 -1.72 8.16 8.35
C ASP A 38 -2.60 7.42 7.33
N ALA A 39 -1.99 6.91 6.25
CA ALA A 39 -2.72 6.31 5.14
C ALA A 39 -3.02 4.81 5.32
N LEU A 40 -2.54 4.16 6.38
CA LEU A 40 -2.81 2.74 6.62
C LEU A 40 -4.33 2.48 6.72
N GLY A 41 -4.80 1.48 5.95
CA GLY A 41 -6.21 1.09 5.92
C GLY A 41 -7.13 2.04 5.15
N ARG A 42 -6.61 3.17 4.63
CA ARG A 42 -7.35 4.11 3.78
C ARG A 42 -7.51 3.54 2.36
N VAL A 43 -8.44 4.09 1.62
CA VAL A 43 -8.73 3.69 0.24
C VAL A 43 -8.20 4.76 -0.71
N LEU A 44 -7.33 4.35 -1.62
CA LEU A 44 -6.67 5.23 -2.59
C LEU A 44 -7.70 5.86 -3.54
N ALA A 45 -7.69 7.18 -3.67
CA ALA A 45 -8.62 7.92 -4.51
C ALA A 45 -8.07 8.23 -5.91
N GLU A 46 -6.76 8.33 -6.05
CA GLU A 46 -6.06 8.59 -7.32
C GLU A 46 -5.08 7.45 -7.61
N PRO A 47 -4.93 7.00 -8.87
CA PRO A 47 -3.97 5.95 -9.19
C PRO A 47 -2.54 6.47 -9.00
N LEU A 48 -1.62 5.60 -8.59
CA LEU A 48 -0.20 5.89 -8.61
C LEU A 48 0.40 5.42 -9.93
N LEU A 49 0.97 6.36 -10.68
CA LEU A 49 1.87 6.07 -11.79
C LEU A 49 3.31 6.21 -11.28
N ALA A 50 4.21 5.33 -11.71
CA ALA A 50 5.62 5.41 -11.35
C ALA A 50 6.21 6.77 -11.80
N PRO A 51 6.68 7.63 -10.89
CA PRO A 51 7.18 8.95 -11.26
C PRO A 51 8.57 8.90 -11.92
N PHE A 52 9.28 7.78 -11.78
CA PHE A 52 10.61 7.53 -12.36
C PHE A 52 10.81 6.02 -12.53
N ASP A 53 11.84 5.65 -13.26
CA ASP A 53 12.25 4.28 -13.49
C ASP A 53 12.76 3.61 -12.19
N VAL A 54 12.49 2.32 -11.99
CA VAL A 54 13.04 1.52 -10.89
C VAL A 54 13.81 0.33 -11.48
N PRO A 55 15.11 0.23 -11.21
CA PRO A 55 15.98 1.24 -10.60
C PRO A 55 16.11 2.49 -11.49
N ALA A 56 16.47 3.63 -10.87
CA ALA A 56 16.53 4.91 -11.57
C ALA A 56 17.74 5.07 -12.50
N TRP A 57 18.74 4.19 -12.38
CA TRP A 57 19.96 4.08 -13.19
C TRP A 57 20.44 2.64 -13.22
N ASP A 58 21.31 2.32 -14.18
CA ASP A 58 22.03 1.06 -14.20
C ASP A 58 22.87 0.94 -12.92
N ASN A 59 22.75 -0.16 -12.18
CA ASN A 59 23.44 -0.35 -10.92
C ASN A 59 23.99 -1.78 -10.76
N SER A 60 24.90 -1.95 -9.82
CA SER A 60 25.47 -3.26 -9.52
C SER A 60 24.49 -4.15 -8.76
N ALA A 61 24.32 -5.37 -9.23
CA ALA A 61 23.58 -6.41 -8.52
C ALA A 61 24.41 -7.10 -7.41
N MET A 62 25.72 -6.89 -7.40
CA MET A 62 26.67 -7.61 -6.51
C MET A 62 27.69 -6.65 -5.92
N ASP A 63 28.28 -7.01 -4.81
CA ASP A 63 29.55 -6.44 -4.35
C ASP A 63 30.67 -7.01 -5.19
N GLY A 64 31.38 -6.15 -5.90
CA GLY A 64 32.35 -6.65 -6.87
C GLY A 64 33.21 -5.57 -7.53
N TYR A 65 33.53 -5.80 -8.77
CA TYR A 65 34.35 -4.91 -9.59
C TYR A 65 33.64 -4.63 -10.92
N ALA A 66 33.35 -3.37 -11.19
CA ALA A 66 32.80 -2.93 -12.45
C ALA A 66 33.91 -2.70 -13.47
N LEU A 67 33.68 -3.14 -14.70
CA LEU A 67 34.61 -3.03 -15.81
C LEU A 67 33.85 -2.92 -17.14
N ARG A 68 34.59 -2.66 -18.22
CA ARG A 68 34.11 -2.91 -19.57
C ARG A 68 34.53 -4.33 -19.96
N ALA A 69 33.61 -5.22 -20.25
CA ALA A 69 33.92 -6.62 -20.61
C ALA A 69 34.92 -6.72 -21.77
N ALA A 70 34.84 -5.81 -22.76
CA ALA A 70 35.74 -5.78 -23.91
C ALA A 70 37.22 -5.43 -23.56
N ASP A 71 37.47 -4.88 -22.37
CA ASP A 71 38.83 -4.55 -21.91
C ASP A 71 39.51 -5.76 -21.26
N LEU A 72 38.78 -6.87 -21.03
CA LEU A 72 39.30 -8.10 -20.45
C LEU A 72 39.50 -9.16 -21.54
N PRO A 73 40.64 -9.89 -21.54
CA PRO A 73 40.84 -11.03 -22.42
C PRO A 73 39.74 -12.10 -22.25
N ALA A 74 39.39 -12.83 -23.30
CA ALA A 74 38.37 -13.88 -23.28
C ALA A 74 38.60 -14.99 -22.23
N ALA A 75 39.85 -15.21 -21.84
CA ALA A 75 40.23 -16.17 -20.81
C ALA A 75 40.26 -15.60 -19.38
N GLY A 76 39.86 -14.32 -19.22
CA GLY A 76 40.04 -13.56 -17.99
C GLY A 76 41.45 -12.94 -17.92
N GLY A 77 41.72 -12.20 -16.84
CA GLY A 77 43.00 -11.50 -16.68
C GLY A 77 42.99 -10.52 -15.53
N SER A 78 43.93 -9.55 -15.53
CA SER A 78 43.99 -8.53 -14.49
C SER A 78 43.89 -7.14 -15.05
N LEU A 79 43.14 -6.27 -14.36
CA LEU A 79 42.99 -4.83 -14.67
C LEU A 79 43.52 -3.99 -13.49
N PRO A 80 44.09 -2.80 -13.76
CA PRO A 80 44.38 -1.83 -12.72
C PRO A 80 43.11 -1.40 -12.00
N LEU A 81 43.19 -1.22 -10.68
CA LEU A 81 42.05 -0.76 -9.86
C LEU A 81 42.02 0.77 -9.80
N GLY A 82 40.95 1.37 -10.34
CA GLY A 82 40.77 2.81 -10.50
C GLY A 82 39.87 3.48 -9.47
N GLY A 83 39.78 2.95 -8.26
CA GLY A 83 39.00 3.58 -7.19
C GLY A 83 37.85 2.70 -6.63
N ARG A 84 36.83 3.37 -6.06
CA ARG A 84 35.71 2.74 -5.37
C ARG A 84 34.45 3.56 -5.55
N ILE A 85 33.29 2.90 -5.73
CA ILE A 85 31.95 3.50 -5.79
C ILE A 85 31.04 2.73 -4.84
N ALA A 86 30.49 3.45 -3.86
CA ALA A 86 29.52 2.89 -2.91
C ALA A 86 28.06 3.29 -3.26
N ALA A 87 27.09 2.60 -2.69
CA ALA A 87 25.71 3.04 -2.78
C ALA A 87 25.57 4.44 -2.15
N GLY A 88 24.91 5.36 -2.90
CA GLY A 88 24.81 6.77 -2.53
C GLY A 88 25.91 7.67 -3.10
N ASP A 89 27.02 7.10 -3.59
CA ASP A 89 28.03 7.89 -4.32
C ASP A 89 27.51 8.23 -5.73
N PRO A 90 27.72 9.45 -6.20
CA PRO A 90 27.43 9.77 -7.59
C PRO A 90 28.50 9.14 -8.50
N ALA A 91 28.12 8.25 -9.41
CA ALA A 91 29.04 7.72 -10.42
C ALA A 91 29.27 8.71 -11.56
N GLN A 92 29.82 9.87 -11.24
CA GLN A 92 30.04 10.95 -12.23
C GLN A 92 31.30 10.78 -13.07
N GLN A 93 32.28 10.05 -12.55
CA GLN A 93 33.54 9.83 -13.24
C GLN A 93 33.47 8.61 -14.14
N ALA A 94 33.73 8.77 -15.42
CA ALA A 94 33.83 7.66 -16.36
C ALA A 94 34.92 6.67 -15.96
N LEU A 95 34.68 5.39 -16.15
CA LEU A 95 35.70 4.35 -16.00
C LEU A 95 36.79 4.56 -17.08
N ALA A 96 38.03 4.64 -16.63
CA ALA A 96 39.15 4.70 -17.56
C ALA A 96 39.27 3.39 -18.37
N ALA A 97 39.58 3.47 -19.64
CA ALA A 97 39.75 2.30 -20.49
C ALA A 97 40.82 1.39 -19.90
N GLY A 98 40.60 0.08 -19.93
CA GLY A 98 41.50 -0.93 -19.40
C GLY A 98 41.61 -0.94 -17.87
N HIS A 99 40.66 -0.32 -17.14
CA HIS A 99 40.62 -0.33 -15.67
C HIS A 99 39.37 -1.04 -15.16
N ALA A 100 39.40 -1.43 -13.89
CA ALA A 100 38.26 -1.84 -13.10
C ALA A 100 38.08 -0.90 -11.89
N VAL A 101 36.86 -0.81 -11.36
CA VAL A 101 36.58 -0.04 -10.16
C VAL A 101 35.86 -0.91 -9.14
N ARG A 102 36.20 -0.80 -7.86
CA ARG A 102 35.47 -1.46 -6.79
C ARG A 102 34.07 -0.88 -6.72
N ILE A 103 33.04 -1.76 -6.76
CA ILE A 103 31.63 -1.34 -6.70
C ILE A 103 30.88 -2.17 -5.67
N PHE A 104 29.85 -1.60 -5.07
CA PHE A 104 28.97 -2.26 -4.11
C PHE A 104 27.55 -2.39 -4.66
N THR A 105 26.83 -3.38 -4.17
CA THR A 105 25.42 -3.63 -4.53
C THR A 105 24.58 -2.35 -4.43
N GLY A 106 23.81 -2.05 -5.47
CA GLY A 106 22.98 -0.85 -5.57
C GLY A 106 23.72 0.43 -5.95
N ALA A 107 25.07 0.42 -6.00
CA ALA A 107 25.84 1.56 -6.46
C ALA A 107 25.65 1.77 -7.98
N PRO A 108 25.56 3.03 -8.45
CA PRO A 108 25.42 3.32 -9.86
C PRO A 108 26.63 2.84 -10.65
N LEU A 109 26.37 2.25 -11.81
CA LEU A 109 27.43 1.82 -12.72
C LEU A 109 28.10 3.06 -13.35
N PRO A 110 29.44 3.19 -13.29
CA PRO A 110 30.10 4.36 -13.88
C PRO A 110 30.01 4.33 -15.41
N PRO A 111 29.91 5.49 -16.07
CA PRO A 111 29.91 5.56 -17.53
C PRO A 111 31.14 4.83 -18.10
N GLY A 112 30.89 3.98 -19.09
CA GLY A 112 31.95 3.16 -19.72
C GLY A 112 32.10 1.75 -19.16
N ALA A 113 31.55 1.44 -17.98
CA ALA A 113 31.41 0.08 -17.51
C ALA A 113 30.12 -0.54 -18.07
N ASP A 114 30.13 -1.84 -18.33
CA ASP A 114 28.98 -2.61 -18.82
C ASP A 114 28.73 -3.91 -18.07
N SER A 115 29.62 -4.28 -17.14
CA SER A 115 29.54 -5.53 -16.39
C SER A 115 30.16 -5.40 -15.01
N VAL A 116 29.78 -6.33 -14.12
CA VAL A 116 30.33 -6.47 -12.77
C VAL A 116 30.70 -7.93 -12.51
N VAL A 117 31.86 -8.13 -11.91
CA VAL A 117 32.28 -9.46 -11.41
C VAL A 117 32.20 -9.47 -9.91
N ALA A 118 31.55 -10.51 -9.34
CA ALA A 118 31.39 -10.64 -7.88
C ALA A 118 32.78 -10.76 -7.19
N GLN A 119 32.91 -10.09 -6.04
CA GLN A 119 34.20 -10.05 -5.32
C GLN A 119 34.77 -11.43 -4.94
N GLU A 120 33.88 -12.40 -4.71
CA GLU A 120 34.22 -13.76 -4.34
C GLU A 120 34.99 -14.51 -5.45
N GLN A 121 34.86 -14.04 -6.69
CA GLN A 121 35.50 -14.59 -7.87
C GLN A 121 36.81 -13.86 -8.22
N CYS A 122 37.15 -12.81 -7.45
CA CYS A 122 38.25 -11.90 -7.76
C CYS A 122 39.38 -12.03 -6.73
N ARG A 123 40.59 -11.66 -7.16
CA ARG A 123 41.77 -11.53 -6.30
C ARG A 123 42.41 -10.16 -6.55
N VAL A 124 42.72 -9.43 -5.48
CA VAL A 124 43.39 -8.12 -5.58
C VAL A 124 44.83 -8.26 -5.10
N GLU A 125 45.78 -7.87 -5.95
CA GLU A 125 47.19 -7.87 -5.65
C GLU A 125 47.85 -6.66 -6.32
N GLU A 126 48.72 -5.97 -5.61
CA GLU A 126 49.54 -4.86 -6.13
C GLU A 126 48.74 -3.78 -6.91
N GLY A 127 47.57 -3.41 -6.43
CA GLY A 127 46.72 -2.41 -7.08
C GLY A 127 46.02 -2.88 -8.36
N ARG A 128 46.02 -4.19 -8.61
CA ARG A 128 45.31 -4.84 -9.73
C ARG A 128 44.27 -5.81 -9.20
N VAL A 129 43.19 -5.98 -9.96
CA VAL A 129 42.20 -7.05 -9.69
C VAL A 129 42.27 -8.11 -10.77
N TRP A 130 42.40 -9.36 -10.35
CA TRP A 130 42.31 -10.54 -11.21
C TRP A 130 40.85 -10.98 -11.32
N LEU A 131 40.38 -11.13 -12.56
CA LEU A 131 38.99 -11.33 -12.93
C LEU A 131 38.83 -12.57 -13.80
N PRO A 132 37.86 -13.43 -13.56
CA PRO A 132 37.48 -14.48 -14.50
C PRO A 132 36.94 -13.88 -15.81
N PRO A 133 36.71 -14.72 -16.83
CA PRO A 133 35.93 -14.28 -18.00
C PRO A 133 34.59 -13.70 -17.59
N VAL A 134 34.18 -12.61 -18.26
CA VAL A 134 32.92 -11.92 -18.01
C VAL A 134 32.26 -11.53 -19.32
N SER A 135 30.95 -11.57 -19.35
CA SER A 135 30.14 -11.13 -20.48
C SER A 135 29.57 -9.73 -20.21
N GLY A 136 29.37 -8.95 -21.27
CA GLY A 136 28.71 -7.66 -21.15
C GLY A 136 27.29 -7.79 -20.60
N GLY A 137 26.93 -6.95 -19.62
CA GLY A 137 25.66 -6.98 -18.92
C GLY A 137 25.61 -7.85 -17.68
N GLU A 138 26.66 -8.63 -17.40
CA GLU A 138 26.68 -9.54 -16.25
C GLU A 138 26.64 -8.76 -14.92
N HIS A 139 25.73 -9.19 -14.01
CA HIS A 139 25.47 -8.60 -12.70
C HIS A 139 25.15 -7.08 -12.73
N VAL A 140 24.57 -6.60 -13.83
CA VAL A 140 24.07 -5.22 -13.95
C VAL A 140 22.55 -5.23 -13.97
N ARG A 141 21.93 -4.51 -13.02
CA ARG A 141 20.51 -4.18 -13.06
C ARG A 141 20.32 -2.97 -13.94
N ARG A 142 19.49 -3.10 -14.96
CA ARG A 142 19.22 -2.03 -15.90
C ARG A 142 18.21 -1.03 -15.37
N ARG A 143 18.39 0.23 -15.71
CA ARG A 143 17.40 1.28 -15.46
C ARG A 143 16.02 0.85 -15.94
N GLY A 144 15.02 0.92 -15.07
CA GLY A 144 13.62 0.63 -15.41
C GLY A 144 13.29 -0.87 -15.59
N GLU A 145 14.20 -1.79 -15.30
CA GLU A 145 13.93 -3.21 -15.49
C GLU A 145 12.81 -3.76 -14.58
N GLU A 146 12.61 -3.17 -13.40
CA GLU A 146 11.52 -3.56 -12.50
C GLU A 146 10.24 -2.79 -12.81
N VAL A 147 10.33 -1.46 -12.93
CA VAL A 147 9.20 -0.57 -13.22
C VAL A 147 9.68 0.60 -14.07
N ALA A 148 9.09 0.78 -15.25
CA ALA A 148 9.34 1.95 -16.08
C ALA A 148 8.49 3.15 -15.62
N ALA A 149 9.04 4.36 -15.74
CA ALA A 149 8.30 5.61 -15.49
C ALA A 149 6.98 5.65 -16.26
N GLY A 150 5.91 6.14 -15.61
CA GLY A 150 4.55 6.18 -16.17
C GLY A 150 3.76 4.89 -16.06
N THR A 151 4.37 3.78 -15.62
CA THR A 151 3.64 2.52 -15.42
C THR A 151 2.64 2.65 -14.27
N PRO A 152 1.36 2.20 -14.43
CA PRO A 152 0.41 2.13 -13.33
C PRO A 152 0.87 1.13 -12.25
N VAL A 153 1.06 1.62 -11.02
CA VAL A 153 1.57 0.82 -9.89
C VAL A 153 0.48 0.47 -8.90
N LEU A 154 -0.40 1.43 -8.60
CA LEU A 154 -1.57 1.23 -7.75
C LEU A 154 -2.80 1.84 -8.41
N ALA A 155 -3.89 1.09 -8.41
CA ALA A 155 -5.17 1.56 -8.94
C ALA A 155 -5.99 2.31 -7.88
N THR A 156 -6.85 3.22 -8.31
CA THR A 156 -7.92 3.81 -7.50
C THR A 156 -8.78 2.70 -6.89
N GLY A 157 -9.26 2.92 -5.67
CA GLY A 157 -10.05 1.95 -4.90
C GLY A 157 -9.20 0.93 -4.14
N LYS A 158 -7.87 0.95 -4.27
CA LYS A 158 -6.98 0.07 -3.52
C LYS A 158 -6.97 0.44 -2.04
N ARG A 159 -7.29 -0.51 -1.15
CA ARG A 159 -7.05 -0.35 0.29
C ARG A 159 -5.56 -0.44 0.57
N LEU A 160 -5.01 0.58 1.22
CA LEU A 160 -3.58 0.70 1.51
C LEU A 160 -3.22 -0.14 2.74
N ARG A 161 -2.40 -1.16 2.53
CA ARG A 161 -1.79 -2.02 3.56
C ARG A 161 -0.32 -1.59 3.74
N ALA A 162 0.38 -2.23 4.65
CA ALA A 162 1.79 -1.91 4.91
C ALA A 162 2.68 -1.97 3.66
N GLN A 163 2.47 -2.96 2.78
CA GLN A 163 3.24 -3.10 1.53
C GLN A 163 2.94 -1.98 0.53
N GLU A 164 1.70 -1.51 0.41
CA GLU A 164 1.38 -0.37 -0.44
C GLU A 164 1.98 0.93 0.11
N LEU A 165 2.05 1.10 1.42
CA LEU A 165 2.75 2.24 2.03
C LEU A 165 4.26 2.20 1.74
N GLY A 166 4.89 1.03 1.85
CA GLY A 166 6.29 0.84 1.47
C GLY A 166 6.55 1.19 0.02
N LEU A 167 5.67 0.74 -0.89
CA LEU A 167 5.74 1.04 -2.30
C LEU A 167 5.57 2.54 -2.59
N LEU A 168 4.58 3.22 -1.96
CA LEU A 168 4.42 4.67 -2.07
C LEU A 168 5.66 5.41 -1.58
N ALA A 169 6.25 4.96 -0.46
CA ALA A 169 7.47 5.54 0.09
C ALA A 169 8.66 5.38 -0.85
N SER A 170 8.82 4.22 -1.52
CA SER A 170 9.90 3.99 -2.48
C SER A 170 9.85 4.92 -3.69
N PHE A 171 8.65 5.41 -4.02
CA PHE A 171 8.44 6.43 -5.05
C PHE A 171 8.47 7.88 -4.51
N GLY A 172 8.85 8.08 -3.24
CA GLY A 172 8.98 9.40 -2.64
C GLY A 172 7.65 10.10 -2.33
N VAL A 173 6.54 9.37 -2.28
CA VAL A 173 5.21 9.93 -2.00
C VAL A 173 5.08 10.23 -0.51
N ALA A 174 5.10 11.52 -0.14
CA ALA A 174 4.95 11.97 1.24
C ALA A 174 3.48 12.14 1.67
N ARG A 175 2.60 12.44 0.74
CA ARG A 175 1.15 12.62 0.96
C ARG A 175 0.39 11.93 -0.14
N VAL A 176 -0.72 11.29 0.22
CA VAL A 176 -1.52 10.47 -0.70
C VAL A 176 -2.98 10.93 -0.70
N ALA A 177 -3.59 10.95 -1.88
CA ALA A 177 -5.02 11.20 -2.05
C ALA A 177 -5.80 9.94 -1.71
N VAL A 178 -6.67 10.03 -0.74
CA VAL A 178 -7.51 8.92 -0.27
C VAL A 178 -8.95 9.38 -0.14
N TYR A 179 -9.88 8.45 -0.24
CA TYR A 179 -11.25 8.75 0.12
C TYR A 179 -11.36 9.00 1.63
N ARG A 180 -12.15 10.00 2.03
CA ARG A 180 -12.50 10.23 3.43
C ARG A 180 -13.10 8.95 4.03
N ARG A 181 -12.89 8.73 5.32
CA ARG A 181 -13.55 7.61 6.03
C ARG A 181 -15.06 7.78 5.96
N LEU A 182 -15.78 6.67 5.81
CA LEU A 182 -17.23 6.68 5.94
C LEU A 182 -17.60 7.01 7.38
N ARG A 183 -18.56 7.92 7.53
CA ARG A 183 -19.16 8.29 8.82
C ARG A 183 -20.45 7.50 8.99
N VAL A 184 -20.53 6.73 10.06
CA VAL A 184 -21.63 5.82 10.32
C VAL A 184 -22.33 6.21 11.61
N GLY A 185 -23.62 6.43 11.54
CA GLY A 185 -24.50 6.54 12.70
C GLY A 185 -25.00 5.14 13.09
N LEU A 186 -24.75 4.72 14.32
CA LEU A 186 -25.24 3.48 14.89
C LEU A 186 -26.39 3.78 15.86
N LEU A 187 -27.57 3.26 15.56
CA LEU A 187 -28.78 3.48 16.34
C LEU A 187 -29.26 2.16 16.93
N SER A 188 -29.74 2.21 18.14
CA SER A 188 -30.38 1.08 18.81
C SER A 188 -31.76 1.49 19.30
N SER A 189 -32.78 0.68 19.08
CA SER A 189 -34.13 0.92 19.60
C SER A 189 -34.63 -0.32 20.30
N GLY A 190 -35.41 -0.13 21.36
CA GLY A 190 -36.05 -1.20 22.12
C GLY A 190 -36.19 -0.85 23.60
N ASN A 191 -37.41 -0.92 24.12
CA ASN A 191 -37.69 -0.63 25.51
C ASN A 191 -37.12 -1.71 26.47
N GLU A 192 -36.78 -2.89 25.92
CA GLU A 192 -36.13 -3.98 26.62
C GLU A 192 -34.59 -3.77 26.79
N LEU A 193 -33.99 -2.88 26.00
CA LEU A 193 -32.54 -2.71 25.98
C LEU A 193 -32.03 -1.96 27.20
N ARG A 194 -30.91 -2.43 27.73
CA ARG A 194 -30.15 -1.78 28.83
C ARG A 194 -28.67 -1.76 28.50
N GLU A 195 -27.97 -0.78 29.03
CA GLU A 195 -26.52 -0.71 28.90
C GLU A 195 -25.84 -1.74 29.82
N PRO A 196 -24.73 -2.35 29.39
CA PRO A 196 -23.91 -3.18 30.25
C PRO A 196 -23.50 -2.45 31.55
N GLY A 197 -23.71 -3.12 32.70
CA GLY A 197 -23.46 -2.55 34.00
C GLY A 197 -24.72 -2.07 34.74
N GLU A 198 -25.85 -1.90 34.02
CA GLU A 198 -27.13 -1.60 34.63
C GLU A 198 -27.79 -2.89 35.17
N ALA A 199 -28.63 -2.75 36.19
CA ALA A 199 -29.42 -3.88 36.69
C ALA A 199 -30.59 -4.20 35.74
N LEU A 200 -30.71 -5.48 35.34
CA LEU A 200 -31.81 -5.93 34.50
C LEU A 200 -33.08 -6.16 35.31
N GLN A 201 -34.19 -5.70 34.77
CA GLN A 201 -35.53 -6.07 35.21
C GLN A 201 -36.04 -7.28 34.39
N PRO A 202 -37.06 -8.01 34.85
CA PRO A 202 -37.66 -9.07 34.04
C PRO A 202 -38.10 -8.56 32.66
N GLY A 203 -37.68 -9.26 31.61
CA GLY A 203 -37.98 -8.89 30.22
C GLY A 203 -36.95 -7.92 29.59
N GLN A 204 -35.89 -7.51 30.30
CA GLN A 204 -34.81 -6.67 29.76
C GLN A 204 -33.60 -7.51 29.37
N VAL A 205 -32.84 -6.98 28.40
CA VAL A 205 -31.60 -7.59 27.90
C VAL A 205 -30.54 -6.50 27.68
N TYR A 206 -29.26 -6.88 27.74
CA TYR A 206 -28.20 -5.95 27.42
C TYR A 206 -28.07 -5.72 25.92
N ASN A 207 -27.77 -4.49 25.52
CA ASN A 207 -27.54 -4.07 24.15
C ASN A 207 -26.18 -4.57 23.61
N ALA A 208 -26.03 -5.88 23.41
CA ALA A 208 -24.80 -6.50 22.92
C ALA A 208 -24.49 -6.15 21.46
N ASN A 209 -25.53 -6.00 20.61
CA ASN A 209 -25.37 -5.71 19.19
C ASN A 209 -24.69 -4.37 18.94
N ARG A 210 -24.99 -3.35 19.73
CA ARG A 210 -24.37 -2.03 19.68
C ARG A 210 -22.83 -2.15 19.72
N TYR A 211 -22.30 -2.88 20.69
CA TYR A 211 -20.86 -3.04 20.89
C TYR A 211 -20.22 -3.87 19.77
N SER A 212 -20.88 -4.96 19.34
CA SER A 212 -20.38 -5.80 18.27
C SER A 212 -20.29 -5.05 16.94
N LEU A 213 -21.36 -4.35 16.55
CA LEU A 213 -21.42 -3.59 15.31
C LEU A 213 -20.45 -2.43 15.33
N ALA A 214 -20.37 -1.66 16.42
CA ALA A 214 -19.41 -0.58 16.57
C ALA A 214 -17.96 -1.07 16.41
N ALA A 215 -17.62 -2.21 17.02
CA ALA A 215 -16.29 -2.80 16.91
C ALA A 215 -15.96 -3.24 15.46
N VAL A 216 -16.91 -3.90 14.78
CA VAL A 216 -16.72 -4.30 13.37
C VAL A 216 -16.53 -3.09 12.47
N LEU A 217 -17.38 -2.07 12.59
CA LEU A 217 -17.30 -0.86 11.77
C LEU A 217 -15.99 -0.09 11.97
N ARG A 218 -15.56 0.07 13.23
CA ARG A 218 -14.24 0.67 13.55
C ARG A 218 -13.09 -0.16 13.00
N GLY A 219 -13.18 -1.49 13.11
CA GLY A 219 -12.20 -2.42 12.51
C GLY A 219 -12.12 -2.32 10.99
N LEU A 220 -13.22 -1.97 10.32
CA LEU A 220 -13.25 -1.66 8.89
C LEU A 220 -12.69 -0.26 8.56
N GLY A 221 -12.36 0.53 9.57
CA GLY A 221 -11.77 1.86 9.40
C GLY A 221 -12.80 2.99 9.23
N MET A 222 -14.06 2.76 9.63
CA MET A 222 -15.11 3.77 9.59
C MET A 222 -15.09 4.65 10.85
N GLU A 223 -15.60 5.86 10.74
CA GLU A 223 -15.89 6.75 11.87
C GLU A 223 -17.31 6.42 12.37
N VAL A 224 -17.41 5.91 13.59
CA VAL A 224 -18.69 5.47 14.15
C VAL A 224 -19.15 6.43 15.22
N HIS A 225 -20.28 7.06 14.98
CA HIS A 225 -21.05 7.78 16.00
C HIS A 225 -22.12 6.84 16.54
N ASP A 226 -22.11 6.68 17.81
CA ASP A 226 -22.94 5.74 18.54
C ASP A 226 -24.00 6.53 19.32
N TYR A 227 -25.25 6.43 18.87
CA TYR A 227 -26.38 7.10 19.51
C TYR A 227 -26.82 6.35 20.76
N GLU A 228 -27.47 7.06 21.68
CA GLU A 228 -28.13 6.44 22.83
C GLU A 228 -29.28 5.51 22.37
N ILE A 229 -29.74 4.64 23.27
CA ILE A 229 -30.90 3.77 23.03
C ILE A 229 -32.14 4.66 22.85
N MET A 230 -32.75 4.55 21.67
CA MET A 230 -33.99 5.27 21.37
C MET A 230 -35.20 4.55 21.97
N ALA A 231 -36.19 5.32 22.42
CA ALA A 231 -37.49 4.77 22.77
C ALA A 231 -38.16 4.15 21.53
N ASP A 232 -38.86 3.04 21.72
CA ASP A 232 -39.59 2.35 20.66
C ASP A 232 -40.93 3.06 20.36
N GLU A 233 -40.79 4.32 19.92
CA GLU A 233 -41.89 5.19 19.53
C GLU A 233 -41.72 5.68 18.10
N LEU A 234 -42.75 5.55 17.26
CA LEU A 234 -42.68 5.85 15.83
C LEU A 234 -42.23 7.30 15.54
N ALA A 235 -42.74 8.28 16.30
CA ALA A 235 -42.41 9.70 16.09
C ALA A 235 -40.93 9.94 16.46
N ALA A 236 -40.48 9.49 17.63
CA ALA A 236 -39.11 9.65 18.08
C ALA A 236 -38.11 8.95 17.13
N SER A 237 -38.40 7.72 16.71
CA SER A 237 -37.58 6.96 15.76
C SER A 237 -37.48 7.65 14.42
N ARG A 238 -38.58 8.17 13.88
CA ARG A 238 -38.59 8.92 12.61
C ARG A 238 -37.74 10.19 12.69
N ASP A 239 -37.88 10.96 13.75
CA ASP A 239 -37.19 12.23 13.92
C ASP A 239 -35.66 11.97 14.12
N ALA A 240 -35.26 10.98 14.92
CA ALA A 240 -33.88 10.57 15.10
C ALA A 240 -33.25 10.07 13.79
N LEU A 241 -33.94 9.23 13.04
CA LEU A 241 -33.48 8.73 11.73
C LEU A 241 -33.36 9.86 10.71
N SER A 242 -34.30 10.81 10.69
CA SER A 242 -34.27 11.95 9.77
C SER A 242 -33.09 12.89 10.06
N LEU A 243 -32.82 13.15 11.33
CA LEU A 243 -31.64 13.91 11.75
C LEU A 243 -30.34 13.18 11.38
N ALA A 244 -30.21 11.94 11.80
CA ALA A 244 -29.02 11.13 11.53
C ALA A 244 -28.74 10.96 10.02
N ALA A 245 -29.79 10.81 9.18
CA ALA A 245 -29.65 10.72 7.73
C ALA A 245 -29.07 11.98 7.07
N SER A 246 -29.18 13.13 7.71
CA SER A 246 -28.58 14.39 7.21
C SER A 246 -27.09 14.54 7.59
N GLU A 247 -26.62 13.80 8.59
CA GLU A 247 -25.29 13.97 9.18
C GLU A 247 -24.31 12.85 8.77
N TRP A 248 -24.80 11.65 8.50
CA TRP A 248 -23.99 10.44 8.31
C TRP A 248 -24.12 9.88 6.90
N ASP A 249 -23.05 9.21 6.44
CA ASP A 249 -23.02 8.57 5.13
C ASP A 249 -23.78 7.23 5.12
N LEU A 250 -23.90 6.59 6.29
CA LEU A 250 -24.60 5.32 6.50
C LEU A 250 -25.23 5.31 7.89
N LEU A 251 -26.43 4.74 7.99
CA LEU A 251 -27.10 4.45 9.26
C LEU A 251 -27.29 2.95 9.41
N ILE A 252 -27.07 2.43 10.59
CA ILE A 252 -27.24 1.02 10.97
C ILE A 252 -28.02 0.93 12.26
#